data_f9567401d61b7457069c1a7ce65432ee
#
_entry.id   f9567401d61b7457069c1a7ce65432ee
#
_cell.length_a   1.000
_cell.length_b   1.000
_cell.length_c   1.000
_cell.angle_alpha   90.00
_cell.angle_beta   90.00
_cell.angle_gamma   90.00
#
_symmetry.space_group_name_H-M   'P 1'
#
loop_
_entity.id
_entity.type
_entity.pdbx_description
1 polymer ?
#
loop_
_entity_poly.entity_id
_entity_poly.type
_entity_poly.pdbx_seq_one_letter_code
_entity_poly.pdbx_strand_id
1 'polypeptide(L)'
;VPVCCGISTLCLAILFNSWSFWRGPGSVTALDVGQGESILIRSGGFLTLVDCGGSGYENAGDTAAGYLGDFGVRRLDLLVVTHFHNDHANGAARLLERMEVGLLALPDVDQESPIRQELLSIAERTGTEVRFIRSDTTLKLNEERMVRLFAPLGAGETNEEGLSVLVSQGDFDTLITGDMGRDVERALLAHT
;
A
#
# COMPACT_ATOMS: atom_id res chain seq x y z
N VAL A 1 27.34 13.84 -32.24
CA VAL A 1 25.94 14.24 -32.51
C VAL A 1 24.94 13.10 -32.22
N PRO A 2 25.04 11.86 -32.73
CA PRO A 2 24.00 10.82 -32.49
C PRO A 2 23.90 10.40 -31.04
N VAL A 3 24.96 10.34 -30.26
CA VAL A 3 24.94 9.97 -28.84
C VAL A 3 24.20 11.03 -28.01
N CYS A 4 24.45 12.33 -28.26
CA CYS A 4 23.74 13.40 -27.56
C CYS A 4 22.24 13.38 -27.87
N CYS A 5 21.84 13.13 -29.12
CA CYS A 5 20.42 12.99 -29.48
C CYS A 5 19.78 11.80 -28.78
N GLY A 6 20.45 10.64 -28.68
CA GLY A 6 19.95 9.48 -27.98
C GLY A 6 19.76 9.75 -26.49
N ILE A 7 20.72 10.36 -25.81
CA ILE A 7 20.62 10.73 -24.39
C ILE A 7 19.46 11.72 -24.17
N SER A 8 19.35 12.74 -25.00
CA SER A 8 18.27 13.74 -24.90
C SER A 8 16.88 13.09 -25.05
N THR A 9 16.72 12.18 -26.01
CA THR A 9 15.47 11.46 -26.24
C THR A 9 15.11 10.58 -25.03
N LEU A 10 16.09 9.88 -24.46
CA LEU A 10 15.88 9.05 -23.26
C LEU A 10 15.47 9.90 -22.05
N CYS A 11 16.17 11.03 -21.83
CA CYS A 11 15.80 11.95 -20.74
C CYS A 11 14.38 12.48 -20.90
N LEU A 12 13.98 12.86 -22.11
CA LEU A 12 12.63 13.35 -22.39
C LEU A 12 11.58 12.24 -22.16
N ALA A 13 11.88 11.01 -22.56
CA ALA A 13 10.97 9.87 -22.33
C ALA A 13 10.78 9.60 -20.82
N ILE A 14 11.86 9.62 -20.04
CA ILE A 14 11.80 9.46 -18.57
C ILE A 14 10.99 10.59 -17.93
N LEU A 15 11.27 11.83 -18.30
CA LEU A 15 10.54 12.99 -17.78
C LEU A 15 9.06 12.93 -18.16
N PHE A 16 8.74 12.53 -19.39
CA PHE A 16 7.35 12.37 -19.85
C PHE A 16 6.64 11.25 -19.08
N ASN A 17 7.29 10.11 -18.88
CA ASN A 17 6.73 8.99 -18.09
C ASN A 17 6.42 9.43 -16.65
N SER A 18 7.38 10.06 -15.98
CA SER A 18 7.17 10.60 -14.62
C SER A 18 6.06 11.66 -14.58
N TRP A 19 6.08 12.60 -15.54
CA TRP A 19 5.05 13.62 -15.64
C TRP A 19 3.64 13.05 -15.89
N SER A 20 3.53 12.05 -16.77
CA SER A 20 2.28 11.34 -17.07
C SER A 20 1.73 10.62 -15.85
N PHE A 21 2.59 9.96 -15.08
CA PHE A 21 2.21 9.32 -13.83
C PHE A 21 1.58 10.34 -12.86
N TRP A 22 2.23 11.48 -12.64
CA TRP A 22 1.75 12.46 -11.66
C TRP A 22 0.54 13.28 -12.13
N ARG A 23 0.38 13.48 -13.42
CA ARG A 23 -0.72 14.26 -14.03
C ARG A 23 -1.93 13.41 -14.40
N GLY A 24 -1.78 12.10 -14.46
CA GLY A 24 -2.87 11.18 -14.78
C GLY A 24 -4.02 11.23 -13.76
N PRO A 25 -5.20 10.74 -14.12
CA PRO A 25 -6.29 10.52 -13.17
C PRO A 25 -5.82 9.55 -12.08
N GLY A 26 -6.58 9.45 -11.00
CA GLY A 26 -6.34 8.41 -9.99
C GLY A 26 -6.23 7.03 -10.63
N SER A 27 -5.45 6.14 -10.03
CA SER A 27 -5.28 4.78 -10.53
C SER A 27 -5.24 3.77 -9.41
N VAL A 28 -5.73 2.57 -9.71
CA VAL A 28 -5.57 1.37 -8.88
C VAL A 28 -4.77 0.38 -9.72
N THR A 29 -3.68 -0.12 -9.17
CA THR A 29 -2.74 -1.02 -9.85
C THR A 29 -2.46 -2.21 -8.95
N ALA A 30 -2.85 -3.42 -9.37
CA ALA A 30 -2.39 -4.64 -8.74
C ALA A 30 -0.98 -4.94 -9.26
N LEU A 31 -0.02 -5.08 -8.35
CA LEU A 31 1.35 -5.43 -8.69
C LEU A 31 1.48 -6.95 -8.83
N ASP A 32 2.29 -7.40 -9.78
CA ASP A 32 2.54 -8.83 -9.97
C ASP A 32 3.54 -9.33 -8.90
N VAL A 33 2.99 -9.84 -7.82
CA VAL A 33 3.74 -10.42 -6.69
C VAL A 33 3.58 -11.94 -6.61
N GLY A 34 3.03 -12.57 -7.65
CA GLY A 34 2.67 -13.99 -7.65
C GLY A 34 1.42 -14.24 -6.82
N GLN A 35 1.40 -15.31 -6.01
CA GLN A 35 0.31 -15.54 -5.09
C GLN A 35 0.48 -14.61 -3.88
N GLY A 36 -0.40 -13.60 -3.78
CA GLY A 36 -0.38 -12.61 -2.71
C GLY A 36 -1.07 -11.31 -3.13
N GLU A 37 -0.99 -10.31 -2.27
CA GLU A 37 -1.63 -9.01 -2.47
C GLU A 37 -0.63 -7.86 -2.37
N SER A 38 -0.69 -6.95 -3.36
CA SER A 38 0.02 -5.68 -3.35
C SER A 38 -0.69 -4.71 -4.28
N ILE A 39 -1.50 -3.81 -3.73
CA ILE A 39 -2.38 -2.92 -4.49
C ILE A 39 -1.94 -1.47 -4.28
N LEU A 40 -1.38 -0.88 -5.33
CA LEU A 40 -1.00 0.52 -5.34
C LEU A 40 -2.16 1.39 -5.79
N ILE A 41 -2.53 2.35 -4.98
CA ILE A 41 -3.55 3.35 -5.28
C ILE A 41 -2.90 4.72 -5.32
N ARG A 42 -3.03 5.38 -6.46
CA ARG A 42 -2.65 6.78 -6.63
C ARG A 42 -3.90 7.65 -6.62
N SER A 43 -4.00 8.53 -5.65
CA SER A 43 -5.11 9.47 -5.49
C SER A 43 -4.60 10.92 -5.55
N GLY A 44 -4.54 11.46 -6.77
CA GLY A 44 -3.82 12.71 -7.00
C GLY A 44 -2.33 12.54 -6.77
N GLY A 45 -1.76 13.34 -5.87
CA GLY A 45 -0.34 13.22 -5.48
C GLY A 45 -0.09 12.30 -4.28
N PHE A 46 -1.12 11.63 -3.74
CA PHE A 46 -1.01 10.74 -2.59
C PHE A 46 -0.95 9.28 -3.03
N LEU A 47 0.02 8.55 -2.52
CA LEU A 47 0.29 7.16 -2.86
C LEU A 47 0.02 6.27 -1.66
N THR A 48 -0.91 5.34 -1.83
CA THR A 48 -1.24 4.30 -0.86
C THR A 48 -0.89 2.94 -1.43
N LEU A 49 -0.13 2.14 -0.72
CA LEU A 49 0.03 0.72 -0.99
C LEU A 49 -0.75 -0.06 0.06
N VAL A 50 -1.63 -0.92 -0.38
CA VAL A 50 -2.36 -1.85 0.49
C VAL A 50 -1.75 -3.22 0.26
N ASP A 51 -1.22 -3.77 1.31
CA ASP A 51 -0.42 -4.97 1.38
C ASP A 51 0.85 -4.94 0.51
N CYS A 52 1.77 -5.78 0.86
CA CYS A 52 3.03 -5.95 0.16
C CYS A 52 3.56 -7.35 0.46
N GLY A 53 2.84 -8.35 -0.02
CA GLY A 53 3.19 -9.74 0.20
C GLY A 53 2.97 -10.57 -1.04
N GLY A 54 3.67 -11.70 -1.13
CA GLY A 54 3.51 -12.61 -2.24
C GLY A 54 4.62 -13.65 -2.36
N SER A 55 4.41 -14.57 -3.31
CA SER A 55 5.31 -15.67 -3.62
C SER A 55 5.88 -15.58 -5.03
N GLY A 56 6.00 -14.36 -5.59
CA GLY A 56 6.59 -14.13 -6.91
C GLY A 56 8.07 -14.47 -6.99
N TYR A 57 8.64 -14.32 -8.18
CA TYR A 57 10.08 -14.56 -8.40
C TYR A 57 10.94 -13.55 -7.61
N GLU A 58 10.48 -12.32 -7.51
CA GLU A 58 11.09 -11.27 -6.69
C GLU A 58 10.32 -11.08 -5.39
N ASN A 59 10.97 -10.52 -4.37
CA ASN A 59 10.30 -10.10 -3.15
C ASN A 59 9.29 -8.99 -3.46
N ALA A 60 8.08 -9.08 -2.91
CA ALA A 60 7.00 -8.10 -3.17
C ALA A 60 7.41 -6.65 -2.88
N GLY A 61 8.26 -6.44 -1.87
CA GLY A 61 8.82 -5.11 -1.57
C GLY A 61 9.78 -4.61 -2.64
N ASP A 62 10.58 -5.50 -3.26
CA ASP A 62 11.44 -5.15 -4.38
C ASP A 62 10.62 -4.81 -5.63
N THR A 63 9.55 -5.58 -5.90
CA THR A 63 8.59 -5.34 -6.99
C THR A 63 7.92 -3.96 -6.82
N ALA A 64 7.39 -3.67 -5.63
CA ALA A 64 6.72 -2.39 -5.36
C ALA A 64 7.69 -1.20 -5.45
N ALA A 65 8.87 -1.30 -4.84
CA ALA A 65 9.88 -0.26 -4.91
C ALA A 65 10.41 -0.04 -6.33
N GLY A 66 10.59 -1.11 -7.10
CA GLY A 66 10.99 -1.06 -8.51
C GLY A 66 9.95 -0.35 -9.36
N TYR A 67 8.69 -0.77 -9.27
CA TYR A 67 7.57 -0.15 -9.99
C TYR A 67 7.48 1.36 -9.71
N LEU A 68 7.50 1.76 -8.45
CA LEU A 68 7.47 3.17 -8.07
C LEU A 68 8.71 3.94 -8.55
N GLY A 69 9.89 3.30 -8.48
CA GLY A 69 11.16 3.85 -8.96
C GLY A 69 11.16 4.17 -10.45
N ASP A 70 10.47 3.38 -11.28
CA ASP A 70 10.35 3.61 -12.73
C ASP A 70 9.65 4.94 -13.07
N PHE A 71 8.84 5.46 -12.15
CA PHE A 71 8.21 6.78 -12.25
C PHE A 71 8.94 7.87 -11.46
N GLY A 72 10.11 7.58 -10.91
CA GLY A 72 10.90 8.52 -10.12
C GLY A 72 10.34 8.77 -8.71
N VAL A 73 9.44 7.91 -8.23
CA VAL A 73 8.87 7.98 -6.89
C VAL A 73 9.89 7.44 -5.88
N ARG A 74 10.15 8.22 -4.83
CA ARG A 74 11.08 7.85 -3.74
C ARG A 74 10.40 7.73 -2.38
N ARG A 75 9.15 8.16 -2.30
CA ARG A 75 8.37 8.15 -1.07
C ARG A 75 6.97 7.61 -1.36
N LEU A 76 6.54 6.68 -0.52
CA LEU A 76 5.17 6.23 -0.38
C LEU A 76 4.54 6.98 0.81
N ASP A 77 3.34 7.52 0.64
CA ASP A 77 2.71 8.29 1.72
C ASP A 77 2.10 7.38 2.79
N LEU A 78 1.49 6.28 2.37
CA LEU A 78 0.81 5.33 3.23
C LEU A 78 1.06 3.88 2.78
N LEU A 79 1.58 3.06 3.68
CA LEU A 79 1.57 1.61 3.58
C LEU A 79 0.56 1.06 4.58
N VAL A 80 -0.43 0.31 4.11
CA VAL A 80 -1.38 -0.41 4.95
C VAL A 80 -1.06 -1.89 4.86
N VAL A 81 -0.89 -2.56 5.99
CA VAL A 81 -0.87 -4.02 6.07
C VAL A 81 -2.20 -4.44 6.66
N THR A 82 -2.99 -5.17 5.86
CA THR A 82 -4.33 -5.60 6.29
C THR A 82 -4.25 -6.62 7.41
N HIS A 83 -3.35 -7.60 7.29
CA HIS A 83 -3.05 -8.60 8.31
C HIS A 83 -1.65 -9.20 8.10
N PHE A 84 -1.16 -10.04 9.03
CA PHE A 84 0.24 -10.45 9.05
C PHE A 84 0.52 -11.83 8.40
N HIS A 85 -0.28 -12.26 7.41
CA HIS A 85 0.07 -13.44 6.63
C HIS A 85 1.16 -13.13 5.59
N ASN A 86 1.92 -14.16 5.20
CA ASN A 86 3.06 -14.01 4.28
C ASN A 86 2.66 -13.41 2.93
N ASP A 87 1.54 -13.82 2.38
CA ASP A 87 1.04 -13.38 1.08
C ASP A 87 0.46 -11.93 1.10
N HIS A 88 0.40 -11.29 2.26
CA HIS A 88 0.01 -9.90 2.45
C HIS A 88 1.13 -9.01 2.99
N ALA A 89 2.10 -9.56 3.73
CA ALA A 89 3.03 -8.71 4.49
C ALA A 89 4.53 -9.05 4.35
N ASN A 90 4.91 -10.19 3.74
CA ASN A 90 6.32 -10.64 3.73
C ASN A 90 7.30 -9.72 2.97
N GLY A 91 6.81 -8.83 2.11
CA GLY A 91 7.61 -7.85 1.38
C GLY A 91 7.64 -6.47 2.03
N ALA A 92 6.75 -6.20 3.00
CA ALA A 92 6.61 -4.86 3.58
C ALA A 92 7.89 -4.39 4.30
N ALA A 93 8.56 -5.28 5.02
CA ALA A 93 9.84 -4.99 5.65
C ALA A 93 10.90 -4.57 4.62
N ARG A 94 10.99 -5.28 3.52
CA ARG A 94 11.90 -4.99 2.42
C ARG A 94 11.57 -3.65 1.74
N LEU A 95 10.30 -3.32 1.60
CA LEU A 95 9.85 -2.02 1.05
C LEU A 95 10.31 -0.87 1.95
N LEU A 96 10.13 -0.98 3.28
CA LEU A 96 10.57 0.02 4.26
C LEU A 96 12.09 0.27 4.22
N GLU A 97 12.88 -0.74 3.87
CA GLU A 97 14.34 -0.58 3.70
C GLU A 97 14.73 0.10 2.38
N ARG A 98 13.88 0.04 1.35
CA ARG A 98 14.19 0.51 0.00
C ARG A 98 13.70 1.90 -0.32
N MET A 99 12.64 2.34 0.36
CA MET A 99 12.07 3.66 0.10
C MET A 99 11.49 4.28 1.37
N GLU A 100 11.37 5.59 1.36
CA GLU A 100 10.72 6.31 2.45
C GLU A 100 9.23 5.99 2.48
N VAL A 101 8.70 5.63 3.65
CA VAL A 101 7.27 5.45 3.89
C VAL A 101 6.84 6.45 4.96
N GLY A 102 5.85 7.28 4.63
CA GLY A 102 5.37 8.33 5.53
C GLY A 102 4.61 7.78 6.73
N LEU A 103 3.72 6.84 6.49
CA LEU A 103 2.90 6.20 7.53
C LEU A 103 2.75 4.71 7.23
N LEU A 104 3.04 3.88 8.22
CA LEU A 104 2.73 2.45 8.25
C LEU A 104 1.50 2.23 9.14
N ALA A 105 0.37 1.84 8.53
CA ALA A 105 -0.87 1.51 9.23
C ALA A 105 -0.98 -0.01 9.40
N LEU A 106 -1.18 -0.45 10.65
CA LEU A 106 -1.24 -1.86 11.04
C LEU A 106 -2.51 -2.13 11.84
N PRO A 107 -3.09 -3.34 11.78
CA PRO A 107 -4.08 -3.78 12.76
C PRO A 107 -3.42 -3.96 14.14
N ASP A 108 -4.17 -3.70 15.21
CA ASP A 108 -3.66 -3.92 16.58
C ASP A 108 -4.00 -5.34 17.08
N VAL A 109 -3.59 -6.31 16.31
CA VAL A 109 -3.83 -7.75 16.53
C VAL A 109 -2.52 -8.53 16.40
N ASP A 110 -2.55 -9.83 16.68
CA ASP A 110 -1.46 -10.78 16.46
C ASP A 110 -0.09 -10.26 16.93
N GLN A 111 0.00 -9.92 18.22
CA GLN A 111 1.20 -9.30 18.80
C GLN A 111 2.43 -10.21 18.75
N GLU A 112 2.23 -11.51 18.67
CA GLU A 112 3.29 -12.53 18.59
C GLU A 112 3.77 -12.80 17.15
N SER A 113 3.12 -12.21 16.13
CA SER A 113 3.52 -12.38 14.73
C SER A 113 4.97 -11.96 14.51
N PRO A 114 5.82 -12.83 13.96
CA PRO A 114 7.19 -12.47 13.60
C PRO A 114 7.25 -11.33 12.57
N ILE A 115 6.31 -11.31 11.61
CA ILE A 115 6.22 -10.25 10.58
C ILE A 115 5.92 -8.91 11.26
N ARG A 116 4.95 -8.88 12.18
CA ARG A 116 4.63 -7.66 12.94
C ARG A 116 5.84 -7.12 13.70
N GLN A 117 6.56 -7.99 14.39
CA GLN A 117 7.75 -7.62 15.17
C GLN A 117 8.88 -7.11 14.25
N GLU A 118 9.11 -7.76 13.12
CA GLU A 118 10.06 -7.31 12.10
C GLU A 118 9.71 -5.92 11.55
N LEU A 119 8.44 -5.71 11.16
CA LEU A 119 7.96 -4.43 10.66
C LEU A 119 8.17 -3.30 11.66
N LEU A 120 7.88 -3.52 12.94
CA LEU A 120 8.09 -2.52 13.98
C LEU A 120 9.58 -2.18 14.16
N SER A 121 10.44 -3.21 14.17
CA SER A 121 11.88 -3.01 14.27
C SER A 121 12.45 -2.22 13.10
N ILE A 122 11.98 -2.50 11.87
CA ILE A 122 12.45 -1.79 10.68
C ILE A 122 11.89 -0.38 10.63
N ALA A 123 10.62 -0.18 10.97
CA ALA A 123 10.00 1.15 11.04
C ALA A 123 10.74 2.07 12.01
N GLU A 124 11.15 1.56 13.18
CA GLU A 124 11.99 2.30 14.12
C GLU A 124 13.35 2.69 13.49
N ARG A 125 14.03 1.76 12.82
CA ARG A 125 15.34 2.01 12.17
C ARG A 125 15.25 3.01 11.01
N THR A 126 14.16 2.99 10.26
CA THR A 126 13.95 3.87 9.09
C THR A 126 13.29 5.20 9.45
N GLY A 127 12.79 5.34 10.68
CA GLY A 127 12.06 6.52 11.14
C GLY A 127 10.65 6.62 10.56
N THR A 128 10.07 5.49 10.14
CA THR A 128 8.69 5.43 9.62
C THR A 128 7.69 5.55 10.77
N GLU A 129 6.72 6.47 10.67
CA GLU A 129 5.62 6.56 11.63
C GLU A 129 4.76 5.28 11.57
N VAL A 130 4.49 4.68 12.73
CA VAL A 130 3.61 3.51 12.84
C VAL A 130 2.32 3.92 13.53
N ARG A 131 1.17 3.50 12.95
CA ARG A 131 -0.14 3.71 13.54
C ARG A 131 -0.94 2.42 13.60
N PHE A 132 -1.30 2.02 14.80
CA PHE A 132 -2.25 0.92 15.02
C PHE A 132 -3.68 1.40 14.87
N ILE A 133 -4.42 0.76 13.98
CA ILE A 133 -5.81 1.11 13.67
C ILE A 133 -6.73 0.33 14.62
N ARG A 134 -7.13 0.97 15.72
CA ARG A 134 -8.03 0.44 16.75
C ARG A 134 -9.48 0.86 16.59
N SER A 135 -9.71 1.86 15.75
CA SER A 135 -11.03 2.38 15.39
C SER A 135 -10.96 2.94 13.98
N ASP A 136 -12.08 3.05 13.33
CA ASP A 136 -12.16 3.59 11.97
C ASP A 136 -11.45 4.94 11.89
N THR A 137 -10.57 5.04 10.94
CA THR A 137 -9.71 6.21 10.73
C THR A 137 -9.85 6.72 9.32
N THR A 138 -10.14 8.01 9.16
CA THR A 138 -10.24 8.64 7.85
C THR A 138 -9.13 9.66 7.65
N LEU A 139 -8.35 9.47 6.58
CA LEU A 139 -7.36 10.41 6.09
C LEU A 139 -8.00 11.21 4.95
N LYS A 140 -8.38 12.46 5.23
CA LYS A 140 -8.89 13.37 4.18
C LYS A 140 -7.70 13.95 3.42
N LEU A 141 -7.63 13.68 2.12
CA LEU A 141 -6.59 14.21 1.24
C LEU A 141 -6.99 15.57 0.67
N ASN A 142 -8.26 15.72 0.33
CA ASN A 142 -8.95 16.98 -0.01
C ASN A 142 -10.49 16.79 0.07
N GLU A 143 -11.27 17.68 -0.52
CA GLU A 143 -12.75 17.60 -0.48
C GLU A 143 -13.32 16.39 -1.22
N GLU A 144 -12.62 15.91 -2.27
CA GLU A 144 -13.09 14.83 -3.15
C GLU A 144 -12.36 13.51 -2.95
N ARG A 145 -11.32 13.49 -2.08
CA ARG A 145 -10.44 12.32 -1.92
C ARG A 145 -10.19 12.00 -0.47
N MET A 146 -10.39 10.74 -0.13
CA MET A 146 -10.09 10.24 1.20
C MET A 146 -9.62 8.78 1.17
N VAL A 147 -8.88 8.39 2.19
CA VAL A 147 -8.58 7.01 2.53
C VAL A 147 -9.21 6.72 3.88
N ARG A 148 -10.11 5.76 3.94
CA ARG A 148 -10.73 5.30 5.18
C ARG A 148 -10.23 3.90 5.49
N LEU A 149 -9.70 3.74 6.68
CA LEU A 149 -9.24 2.48 7.24
C LEU A 149 -10.32 2.01 8.23
N PHE A 150 -10.91 0.87 7.97
CA PHE A 150 -11.83 0.24 8.91
C PHE A 150 -11.02 -0.66 9.84
N ALA A 151 -11.24 -0.47 11.14
CA ALA A 151 -10.64 -1.33 12.16
C ALA A 151 -11.18 -2.76 12.04
N PRO A 152 -10.46 -3.76 12.58
CA PRO A 152 -10.92 -5.15 12.58
C PRO A 152 -12.33 -5.29 13.14
N LEU A 153 -13.22 -5.94 12.40
CA LEU A 153 -14.61 -6.22 12.79
C LEU A 153 -14.82 -7.68 13.22
N GLY A 154 -13.93 -8.56 12.84
CA GLY A 154 -13.93 -9.98 13.24
C GLY A 154 -13.10 -10.24 14.48
N ALA A 155 -13.09 -11.48 14.93
CA ALA A 155 -12.29 -11.93 16.06
C ALA A 155 -11.91 -13.41 15.93
N GLY A 156 -10.73 -13.77 16.39
CA GLY A 156 -10.30 -15.15 16.62
C GLY A 156 -9.45 -15.78 15.53
N GLU A 157 -9.52 -15.31 14.30
CA GLU A 157 -8.64 -15.74 13.21
C GLU A 157 -8.00 -14.52 12.54
N THR A 158 -6.74 -14.64 12.12
CA THR A 158 -5.94 -13.52 11.60
C THR A 158 -6.60 -12.84 10.39
N ASN A 159 -7.26 -13.60 9.51
CA ASN A 159 -7.99 -13.04 8.36
C ASN A 159 -9.21 -12.23 8.80
N GLU A 160 -9.92 -12.69 9.83
CA GLU A 160 -11.12 -12.03 10.35
C GLU A 160 -10.78 -10.76 11.14
N GLU A 161 -9.54 -10.64 11.64
CA GLU A 161 -9.02 -9.49 12.38
C GLU A 161 -8.23 -8.52 11.48
N GLY A 162 -8.44 -8.58 10.18
CA GLY A 162 -7.79 -7.69 9.19
C GLY A 162 -8.43 -6.31 9.11
N LEU A 163 -7.64 -5.35 8.58
CA LEU A 163 -8.14 -4.03 8.18
C LEU A 163 -8.82 -4.12 6.80
N SER A 164 -9.80 -3.24 6.60
CA SER A 164 -10.30 -2.95 5.25
C SER A 164 -9.98 -1.51 4.89
N VAL A 165 -9.80 -1.27 3.60
CA VAL A 165 -9.39 0.03 3.08
C VAL A 165 -10.38 0.50 2.02
N LEU A 166 -11.02 1.65 2.25
CA LEU A 166 -11.84 2.33 1.27
C LEU A 166 -11.11 3.58 0.80
N VAL A 167 -10.85 3.67 -0.50
CA VAL A 167 -10.30 4.87 -1.12
C VAL A 167 -11.36 5.49 -2.02
N SER A 168 -11.74 6.71 -1.69
CA SER A 168 -12.70 7.50 -2.47
C SER A 168 -11.96 8.56 -3.29
N GLN A 169 -12.34 8.70 -4.57
CA GLN A 169 -11.77 9.63 -5.53
C GLN A 169 -12.88 10.24 -6.39
N GLY A 170 -13.54 11.28 -5.90
CA GLY A 170 -14.76 11.82 -6.52
C GLY A 170 -15.87 10.77 -6.48
N ASP A 171 -16.40 10.42 -7.64
CA ASP A 171 -17.49 9.43 -7.79
C ASP A 171 -16.97 7.97 -7.87
N PHE A 172 -15.69 7.75 -7.66
CA PHE A 172 -15.07 6.42 -7.76
C PHE A 172 -14.56 5.93 -6.40
N ASP A 173 -15.09 4.81 -5.95
CA ASP A 173 -14.71 4.14 -4.72
C ASP A 173 -14.01 2.82 -5.00
N THR A 174 -12.93 2.55 -4.27
CA THR A 174 -12.22 1.27 -4.27
C THR A 174 -12.22 0.73 -2.86
N LEU A 175 -12.84 -0.41 -2.64
CA LEU A 175 -12.81 -1.14 -1.38
C LEU A 175 -11.87 -2.35 -1.50
N ILE A 176 -10.91 -2.44 -0.58
CA ILE A 176 -10.00 -3.57 -0.43
C ILE A 176 -10.28 -4.19 0.93
N THR A 177 -10.62 -5.47 0.94
CA THR A 177 -11.11 -6.18 2.12
C THR A 177 -10.07 -7.12 2.75
N GLY A 178 -8.92 -7.29 2.08
CA GLY A 178 -8.00 -8.37 2.44
C GLY A 178 -8.71 -9.72 2.34
N ASP A 179 -8.34 -10.65 3.18
CA ASP A 179 -8.82 -12.04 3.17
C ASP A 179 -10.01 -12.29 4.12
N MET A 180 -10.76 -11.24 4.48
CA MET A 180 -11.90 -11.41 5.40
C MET A 180 -12.96 -12.35 4.83
N GLY A 181 -13.53 -13.18 5.69
CA GLY A 181 -14.60 -14.08 5.35
C GLY A 181 -15.96 -13.39 5.22
N ARG A 182 -16.92 -14.11 4.68
CA ARG A 182 -18.28 -13.62 4.37
C ARG A 182 -18.98 -12.94 5.54
N ASP A 183 -18.79 -13.43 6.77
CA ASP A 183 -19.50 -12.88 7.92
C ASP A 183 -18.93 -11.51 8.34
N VAL A 184 -17.62 -11.31 8.19
CA VAL A 184 -16.98 -10.01 8.41
C VAL A 184 -17.31 -9.04 7.28
N GLU A 185 -17.37 -9.49 6.01
CA GLU A 185 -17.86 -8.67 4.90
C GLU A 185 -19.30 -8.17 5.15
N ARG A 186 -20.18 -9.02 5.64
CA ARG A 186 -21.55 -8.61 6.02
C ARG A 186 -21.57 -7.60 7.17
N ALA A 187 -20.69 -7.80 8.16
CA ALA A 187 -20.53 -6.85 9.25
C ALA A 187 -20.04 -5.49 8.73
N LEU A 188 -19.08 -5.49 7.81
CA LEU A 188 -18.57 -4.28 7.17
C LEU A 188 -19.66 -3.53 6.40
N LEU A 189 -20.49 -4.23 5.61
CA LEU A 189 -21.62 -3.64 4.89
C LEU A 189 -22.69 -3.05 5.82
N ALA A 190 -22.87 -3.63 7.01
CA ALA A 190 -23.81 -3.12 8.02
C ALA A 190 -23.21 -1.95 8.81
N HIS A 191 -21.88 -1.82 8.83
CA HIS A 191 -21.14 -0.80 9.56
C HIS A 191 -20.95 0.48 8.74
N THR A 192 -20.95 0.38 7.41
CA THR A 192 -20.81 1.50 6.49
C THR A 192 -22.16 2.12 6.11
#